data_b0f6f4b2141f81d5c18f1bc282c022c5
#
_entry.id   b0f6f4b2141f81d5c18f1bc282c022c5
#
_cell.length_a   1.000
_cell.length_b   1.000
_cell.length_c   1.000
_cell.angle_alpha   90.00
_cell.angle_beta   90.00
_cell.angle_gamma   90.00
#
_symmetry.space_group_name_H-M   'P 1'
#
loop_
_entity.id
_entity.type
_entity.pdbx_description
1 polymer ?
#
loop_
_entity_poly.entity_id
_entity_poly.type
_entity_poly.pdbx_seq_one_letter_code
_entity_poly.pdbx_strand_id
1 'polypeptide(L)'
;MILSFAIGLSLVGSNGAVALQAPKQIAGEQPAAKGKEPIDFARARQLMEKRQRGEKLTADEAAFLDRARAEFQRQQSTGGRDKIGLKPITEMTATDRYKEQDGGLYGAGKNTPPDAHRRAAELELARIKPMDREGRPSDEGRIVLLSISMSNANQEFSTFKPLADADPTKSKRLTIVNGAQGGQAMAEWAPPDAAPWRQAEQRLATAGVSPQQVQVAWIKLANKGPRGDLKEHGQKLENDTRAVIQNAKARFPNLRIAYLSGRIYGGYSTGALNPEPYAYESSFVARWLIQEQIRGSAALNHDAKQGGVKAPLLLWGPYLWADGVTPRQADKLVYTREDLAGDGTHPSNAGREKVAKLLLDFFKNDPLAKPWFRNSTADKKE
;
A
#
# COMPACT_ATOMS: atom_id res chain seq x y z
N MET A 1 -30.53 -6.44 54.58
CA MET A 1 -31.90 -6.90 54.39
C MET A 1 -31.81 -7.87 53.20
N ILE A 2 -31.44 -9.10 53.37
CA ILE A 2 -32.12 -10.34 53.80
C ILE A 2 -33.54 -10.41 53.27
N LEU A 3 -33.79 -11.29 52.32
CA LEU A 3 -34.74 -12.38 52.45
C LEU A 3 -34.60 -13.37 51.26
N SER A 4 -34.19 -14.57 51.62
CA SER A 4 -34.35 -15.83 50.89
C SER A 4 -35.80 -16.28 50.96
N PHE A 5 -36.28 -17.07 50.00
CA PHE A 5 -37.19 -18.16 50.28
C PHE A 5 -37.00 -19.32 49.32
N ALA A 6 -36.86 -20.48 49.92
CA ALA A 6 -36.70 -21.80 49.34
C ALA A 6 -38.03 -22.59 49.42
N ILE A 7 -38.01 -23.76 48.85
CA ILE A 7 -38.74 -24.98 49.20
C ILE A 7 -40.00 -25.30 48.35
N GLY A 8 -39.95 -26.53 47.81
CA GLY A 8 -41.12 -27.28 47.40
C GLY A 8 -40.81 -28.61 46.74
N LEU A 9 -40.43 -29.60 47.55
CA LEU A 9 -40.28 -31.02 47.20
C LEU A 9 -41.64 -31.69 47.21
N SER A 10 -41.97 -32.61 46.27
CA SER A 10 -42.82 -33.75 46.59
C SER A 10 -42.66 -34.89 45.59
N LEU A 11 -42.38 -36.02 46.15
CA LEU A 11 -42.23 -37.40 45.65
C LEU A 11 -43.57 -38.05 45.30
N VAL A 12 -43.40 -39.19 44.64
CA VAL A 12 -44.13 -40.48 44.74
C VAL A 12 -44.85 -40.99 43.47
N GLY A 13 -44.38 -42.10 42.99
CA GLY A 13 -45.15 -43.26 42.63
C GLY A 13 -44.65 -44.10 41.47
N SER A 14 -43.92 -45.07 41.78
CA SER A 14 -43.71 -46.49 41.51
C SER A 14 -44.42 -47.19 40.32
N ASN A 15 -43.65 -48.11 39.75
CA ASN A 15 -43.92 -49.46 39.22
C ASN A 15 -44.01 -49.64 37.67
N GLY A 16 -43.19 -50.60 37.23
CA GLY A 16 -43.46 -51.42 36.03
C GLY A 16 -42.21 -51.74 35.22
N ALA A 17 -41.45 -52.74 35.65
CA ALA A 17 -40.36 -53.33 34.88
C ALA A 17 -40.91 -54.20 33.75
N VAL A 18 -40.51 -53.93 32.53
CA VAL A 18 -40.50 -54.93 31.45
C VAL A 18 -39.13 -54.80 30.74
N ALA A 19 -38.32 -55.83 30.88
CA ALA A 19 -37.06 -55.99 30.21
C ALA A 19 -37.32 -56.36 28.74
N LEU A 20 -36.93 -55.49 27.85
CA LEU A 20 -36.70 -55.77 26.43
C LEU A 20 -35.21 -55.71 26.13
N GLN A 21 -34.62 -56.83 25.81
CA GLN A 21 -33.23 -56.98 25.38
C GLN A 21 -33.03 -56.21 24.11
N ALA A 22 -32.08 -55.25 24.11
CA ALA A 22 -31.58 -54.61 22.94
C ALA A 22 -30.55 -55.50 22.21
N PRO A 23 -30.52 -55.53 20.86
CA PRO A 23 -29.53 -56.31 20.12
C PRO A 23 -28.14 -55.72 20.26
N LYS A 24 -27.14 -56.59 20.42
CA LYS A 24 -25.71 -56.28 20.38
C LYS A 24 -25.37 -55.57 19.08
N GLN A 25 -25.07 -54.28 19.11
CA GLN A 25 -24.34 -53.60 18.05
C GLN A 25 -22.90 -54.06 18.10
N ILE A 26 -22.46 -54.68 17.02
CA ILE A 26 -21.08 -54.96 16.70
C ILE A 26 -20.44 -53.61 16.45
N ALA A 27 -19.52 -53.20 17.33
CA ALA A 27 -18.69 -52.02 17.13
C ALA A 27 -17.75 -52.29 15.95
N GLY A 28 -18.10 -51.76 14.78
CA GLY A 28 -17.16 -51.62 13.68
C GLY A 28 -16.12 -50.58 14.07
N GLU A 29 -14.90 -51.00 14.25
CA GLU A 29 -13.74 -50.10 14.35
C GLU A 29 -13.71 -49.20 13.10
N GLN A 30 -14.02 -47.93 13.25
CA GLN A 30 -13.66 -46.92 12.27
C GLN A 30 -12.14 -46.84 12.25
N PRO A 31 -11.48 -46.94 11.08
CA PRO A 31 -10.03 -46.75 11.03
C PRO A 31 -9.72 -45.33 11.49
N ALA A 32 -8.88 -45.22 12.53
CA ALA A 32 -8.31 -43.95 12.99
C ALA A 32 -7.77 -43.19 11.79
N ALA A 33 -8.25 -41.96 11.59
CA ALA A 33 -7.73 -41.06 10.57
C ALA A 33 -6.22 -40.91 10.80
N LYS A 34 -5.40 -41.44 9.88
CA LYS A 34 -3.94 -41.28 9.90
C LYS A 34 -3.66 -39.79 9.97
N GLY A 35 -3.14 -39.32 11.10
CA GLY A 35 -2.68 -37.94 11.26
C GLY A 35 -1.75 -37.61 10.11
N LYS A 36 -2.04 -36.53 9.39
CA LYS A 36 -1.17 -36.06 8.30
C LYS A 36 0.19 -35.73 8.91
N GLU A 37 1.24 -36.40 8.46
CA GLU A 37 2.62 -36.09 8.87
C GLU A 37 2.90 -34.60 8.68
N PRO A 38 3.60 -33.95 9.63
CA PRO A 38 4.01 -32.56 9.49
C PRO A 38 4.79 -32.32 8.19
N ILE A 39 4.51 -31.23 7.50
CA ILE A 39 5.23 -30.88 6.27
C ILE A 39 6.64 -30.39 6.62
N ASP A 40 7.66 -31.03 6.04
CA ASP A 40 9.04 -30.55 6.07
C ASP A 40 9.24 -29.41 5.07
N PHE A 41 9.19 -28.18 5.54
CA PHE A 41 9.39 -26.99 4.72
C PHE A 41 10.84 -26.78 4.26
N ALA A 42 11.84 -27.39 4.94
CA ALA A 42 13.23 -27.36 4.48
C ALA A 42 13.38 -28.18 3.20
N ARG A 43 12.79 -29.38 3.18
CA ARG A 43 12.70 -30.23 1.98
C ARG A 43 11.93 -29.53 0.85
N ALA A 44 10.83 -28.87 1.16
CA ALA A 44 10.06 -28.12 0.14
C ALA A 44 10.91 -27.02 -0.51
N ARG A 45 11.74 -26.31 0.26
CA ARG A 45 12.66 -25.29 -0.25
C ARG A 45 13.71 -25.88 -1.20
N GLN A 46 14.34 -26.98 -0.81
CA GLN A 46 15.31 -27.68 -1.65
C GLN A 46 14.72 -28.13 -3.00
N LEU A 47 13.49 -28.65 -2.99
CA LEU A 47 12.78 -29.05 -4.20
C LEU A 47 12.38 -27.86 -5.08
N MET A 48 12.06 -26.71 -4.48
CA MET A 48 11.85 -25.47 -5.24
C MET A 48 13.13 -24.99 -5.93
N GLU A 49 14.27 -25.03 -5.24
CA GLU A 49 15.58 -24.69 -5.80
C GLU A 49 15.97 -25.65 -6.93
N LYS A 50 15.75 -26.97 -6.73
CA LYS A 50 15.92 -28.01 -7.76
C LYS A 50 15.13 -27.64 -9.04
N ARG A 51 13.84 -27.28 -8.89
CA ARG A 51 12.99 -26.84 -10.01
C ARG A 51 13.48 -25.53 -10.66
N GLN A 52 13.96 -24.57 -9.88
CA GLN A 52 14.50 -23.30 -10.41
C GLN A 52 15.79 -23.51 -11.25
N ARG A 53 16.59 -24.52 -10.92
CA ARG A 53 17.74 -24.94 -11.71
C ARG A 53 17.38 -25.71 -12.97
N GLY A 54 16.08 -25.90 -13.27
CA GLY A 54 15.61 -26.62 -14.46
C GLY A 54 15.63 -28.14 -14.32
N GLU A 55 15.91 -28.69 -13.12
CA GLU A 55 15.90 -30.11 -12.85
C GLU A 55 14.47 -30.65 -12.76
N LYS A 56 14.22 -31.80 -13.39
CA LYS A 56 12.90 -32.47 -13.33
C LYS A 56 12.64 -33.02 -11.93
N LEU A 57 11.48 -32.74 -11.41
CA LEU A 57 10.97 -33.35 -10.18
C LEU A 57 10.31 -34.69 -10.51
N THR A 58 10.44 -35.67 -9.62
CA THR A 58 9.63 -36.88 -9.66
C THR A 58 8.15 -36.55 -9.35
N ALA A 59 7.25 -37.48 -9.67
CA ALA A 59 5.82 -37.31 -9.35
C ALA A 59 5.59 -37.10 -7.83
N ASP A 60 6.32 -37.86 -6.99
CA ASP A 60 6.23 -37.74 -5.53
C ASP A 60 6.79 -36.42 -5.02
N GLU A 61 7.90 -35.94 -5.60
CA GLU A 61 8.47 -34.63 -5.26
C GLU A 61 7.52 -33.47 -5.65
N ALA A 62 6.89 -33.57 -6.81
CA ALA A 62 5.89 -32.60 -7.26
C ALA A 62 4.65 -32.61 -6.34
N ALA A 63 4.10 -33.80 -6.05
CA ALA A 63 2.97 -33.94 -5.12
C ALA A 63 3.31 -33.47 -3.69
N PHE A 64 4.57 -33.70 -3.23
CA PHE A 64 5.01 -33.16 -1.95
C PHE A 64 5.07 -31.63 -1.97
N LEU A 65 5.61 -31.02 -3.03
CA LEU A 65 5.61 -29.55 -3.18
C LEU A 65 4.22 -28.95 -3.20
N ASP A 66 3.27 -29.60 -3.87
CA ASP A 66 1.88 -29.12 -3.91
C ASP A 66 1.21 -29.20 -2.53
N ARG A 67 1.46 -30.31 -1.78
CA ARG A 67 1.01 -30.43 -0.39
C ARG A 67 1.68 -29.39 0.52
N ALA A 68 2.98 -29.18 0.38
CA ALA A 68 3.72 -28.19 1.15
C ALA A 68 3.21 -26.77 0.86
N ARG A 69 2.90 -26.48 -0.40
CA ARG A 69 2.31 -25.18 -0.79
C ARG A 69 0.91 -25.00 -0.21
N ALA A 70 0.05 -26.02 -0.28
CA ALA A 70 -1.29 -25.98 0.29
C ALA A 70 -1.26 -25.82 1.83
N GLU A 71 -0.36 -26.53 2.52
CA GLU A 71 -0.18 -26.42 3.96
C GLU A 71 0.39 -25.05 4.36
N PHE A 72 1.35 -24.54 3.62
CA PHE A 72 1.90 -23.20 3.82
C PHE A 72 0.82 -22.11 3.62
N GLN A 73 -0.03 -22.25 2.59
CA GLN A 73 -1.18 -21.38 2.39
C GLN A 73 -2.20 -21.50 3.53
N ARG A 74 -2.45 -22.70 4.03
CA ARG A 74 -3.34 -22.92 5.16
C ARG A 74 -2.82 -22.30 6.46
N GLN A 75 -1.52 -22.45 6.75
CA GLN A 75 -0.88 -21.84 7.93
C GLN A 75 -0.85 -20.31 7.82
N GLN A 76 -0.70 -19.77 6.62
CA GLN A 76 -0.79 -18.33 6.38
C GLN A 76 -2.22 -17.80 6.51
N SER A 77 -3.24 -18.59 6.13
CA SER A 77 -4.64 -18.19 6.28
C SER A 77 -5.10 -18.16 7.74
N THR A 78 -4.45 -18.90 8.64
CA THR A 78 -4.75 -18.87 10.09
C THR A 78 -4.04 -17.75 10.84
N GLY A 79 -3.06 -17.05 10.24
CA GLY A 79 -2.29 -15.97 10.86
C GLY A 79 -2.72 -14.55 10.49
N GLY A 80 -3.52 -14.38 9.44
CA GLY A 80 -3.98 -13.07 8.97
C GLY A 80 -5.23 -12.58 9.71
N ARG A 81 -5.35 -11.26 9.87
CA ARG A 81 -6.53 -10.61 10.45
C ARG A 81 -7.35 -9.97 9.34
N ASP A 82 -8.64 -10.32 9.25
CA ASP A 82 -9.58 -9.75 8.27
C ASP A 82 -9.82 -8.25 8.53
N LYS A 83 -9.62 -7.81 9.76
CA LYS A 83 -9.65 -6.41 10.19
C LYS A 83 -8.83 -6.23 11.46
N ILE A 84 -8.42 -5.00 11.75
CA ILE A 84 -7.71 -4.65 12.99
C ILE A 84 -8.49 -3.66 13.85
N GLY A 85 -9.66 -3.20 13.37
CA GLY A 85 -10.56 -2.32 14.10
C GLY A 85 -10.10 -0.85 14.11
N LEU A 86 -9.29 -0.44 13.14
CA LEU A 86 -8.86 0.94 13.01
C LEU A 86 -9.71 1.68 11.97
N LYS A 87 -9.98 2.95 12.26
CA LYS A 87 -10.74 3.83 11.39
C LYS A 87 -9.80 4.46 10.35
N PRO A 88 -10.12 4.43 9.05
CA PRO A 88 -9.34 5.15 8.04
C PRO A 88 -9.14 6.61 8.43
N ILE A 89 -7.93 7.17 8.23
CA ILE A 89 -7.69 8.55 8.66
C ILE A 89 -8.58 9.57 7.92
N THR A 90 -9.05 9.21 6.72
CA THR A 90 -10.02 10.00 5.95
C THR A 90 -11.41 10.05 6.56
N GLU A 91 -11.72 9.13 7.47
CA GLU A 91 -13.00 9.01 8.17
C GLU A 91 -12.92 9.42 9.64
N MET A 92 -11.72 9.62 10.15
CA MET A 92 -11.48 10.16 11.47
C MET A 92 -11.80 11.66 11.50
N THR A 93 -12.53 12.07 12.53
CA THR A 93 -12.87 13.47 12.81
C THR A 93 -11.72 14.22 13.51
N ALA A 94 -11.92 15.50 13.79
CA ALA A 94 -10.99 16.30 14.58
C ALA A 94 -10.86 15.81 16.04
N THR A 95 -11.84 15.08 16.55
CA THR A 95 -11.89 14.57 17.94
C THR A 95 -11.50 13.09 18.06
N ASP A 96 -11.57 12.33 16.95
CA ASP A 96 -11.07 10.96 16.94
C ASP A 96 -9.55 10.95 17.22
N ARG A 97 -9.07 9.91 17.88
CA ARG A 97 -7.65 9.74 18.18
C ARG A 97 -7.17 8.33 17.85
N TYR A 98 -6.05 8.28 17.16
CA TYR A 98 -5.18 7.12 17.11
C TYR A 98 -3.86 7.48 17.78
N LYS A 99 -3.61 6.93 18.96
CA LYS A 99 -2.54 7.45 19.83
C LYS A 99 -2.74 8.97 20.00
N GLU A 100 -1.78 9.80 19.70
CA GLU A 100 -1.89 11.27 19.78
C GLU A 100 -2.33 11.92 18.45
N GLN A 101 -2.62 11.12 17.42
CA GLN A 101 -2.95 11.62 16.08
C GLN A 101 -4.46 11.81 15.92
N ASP A 102 -4.88 12.97 15.44
CA ASP A 102 -6.25 13.27 15.05
C ASP A 102 -6.58 12.77 13.63
N GLY A 103 -7.81 13.01 13.15
CA GLY A 103 -8.27 12.58 11.83
C GLY A 103 -7.97 13.56 10.69
N GLY A 104 -8.25 13.08 9.48
CA GLY A 104 -8.11 13.83 8.23
C GLY A 104 -6.70 13.76 7.62
N LEU A 105 -6.63 13.81 6.31
CA LEU A 105 -5.39 13.80 5.54
C LEU A 105 -4.48 15.01 5.86
N TYR A 106 -5.08 16.13 6.22
CA TYR A 106 -4.38 17.37 6.57
C TYR A 106 -4.47 17.70 8.06
N GLY A 107 -5.06 16.82 8.88
CA GLY A 107 -5.32 17.04 10.31
C GLY A 107 -6.64 17.76 10.58
N ALA A 108 -7.03 17.82 11.85
CA ALA A 108 -8.29 18.42 12.31
C ALA A 108 -9.55 17.91 11.55
N GLY A 109 -9.56 16.63 11.16
CA GLY A 109 -10.63 15.99 10.39
C GLY A 109 -10.74 16.45 8.93
N LYS A 110 -9.76 17.22 8.40
CA LYS A 110 -9.80 17.77 7.05
C LYS A 110 -9.11 16.86 6.04
N ASN A 111 -9.82 16.55 4.94
CA ASN A 111 -9.29 15.76 3.82
C ASN A 111 -8.87 16.61 2.61
N THR A 112 -9.10 17.91 2.66
CA THR A 112 -8.67 18.86 1.63
C THR A 112 -7.53 19.74 2.14
N PRO A 113 -6.60 20.16 1.26
CA PRO A 113 -5.51 21.02 1.68
C PRO A 113 -6.00 22.38 2.17
N PRO A 114 -5.29 23.01 3.12
CA PRO A 114 -5.56 24.41 3.48
C PRO A 114 -5.48 25.32 2.26
N ASP A 115 -6.25 26.40 2.23
CA ASP A 115 -6.37 27.28 1.06
C ASP A 115 -5.03 27.84 0.57
N ALA A 116 -4.14 28.22 1.46
CA ALA A 116 -2.81 28.70 1.07
C ALA A 116 -2.00 27.61 0.36
N HIS A 117 -2.05 26.37 0.85
CA HIS A 117 -1.34 25.23 0.25
C HIS A 117 -1.98 24.81 -1.08
N ARG A 118 -3.32 24.85 -1.17
CA ARG A 118 -4.06 24.62 -2.42
C ARG A 118 -3.67 25.65 -3.48
N ARG A 119 -3.64 26.93 -3.15
CA ARG A 119 -3.19 28.00 -4.08
C ARG A 119 -1.73 27.80 -4.52
N ALA A 120 -0.85 27.40 -3.61
CA ALA A 120 0.53 27.08 -3.96
C ALA A 120 0.59 25.91 -4.95
N ALA A 121 -0.23 24.87 -4.74
CA ALA A 121 -0.32 23.74 -5.66
C ALA A 121 -0.84 24.16 -7.04
N GLU A 122 -1.85 24.99 -7.12
CA GLU A 122 -2.39 25.55 -8.37
C GLU A 122 -1.32 26.33 -9.15
N LEU A 123 -0.46 27.10 -8.45
CA LEU A 123 0.67 27.80 -9.07
C LEU A 123 1.73 26.82 -9.61
N GLU A 124 2.06 25.76 -8.89
CA GLU A 124 3.01 24.74 -9.40
C GLU A 124 2.41 23.93 -10.54
N LEU A 125 1.09 23.61 -10.49
CA LEU A 125 0.37 22.96 -11.59
C LEU A 125 0.44 23.79 -12.89
N ALA A 126 0.25 25.11 -12.81
CA ALA A 126 0.34 25.99 -13.98
C ALA A 126 1.73 26.00 -14.64
N ARG A 127 2.76 25.56 -13.92
CA ARG A 127 4.14 25.44 -14.42
C ARG A 127 4.44 24.09 -15.07
N ILE A 128 3.58 23.09 -14.87
CA ILE A 128 3.72 21.77 -15.50
C ILE A 128 3.35 21.90 -16.99
N LYS A 129 4.34 21.75 -17.86
CA LYS A 129 4.21 21.88 -19.33
C LYS A 129 5.04 20.81 -20.01
N PRO A 130 4.67 20.38 -21.23
CA PRO A 130 5.56 19.54 -22.02
C PRO A 130 6.93 20.19 -22.20
N MET A 131 8.02 19.43 -21.97
CA MET A 131 9.41 19.87 -22.06
C MET A 131 10.20 18.99 -23.01
N ASP A 132 11.17 19.58 -23.71
CA ASP A 132 12.19 18.84 -24.46
C ASP A 132 13.15 18.11 -23.49
N ARG A 133 14.11 17.37 -24.03
CA ARG A 133 15.04 16.57 -23.21
C ARG A 133 16.00 17.42 -22.37
N GLU A 134 16.17 18.68 -22.73
CA GLU A 134 16.98 19.69 -22.00
C GLU A 134 16.18 20.45 -20.94
N GLY A 135 14.86 20.18 -20.86
CA GLY A 135 13.96 20.77 -19.86
C GLY A 135 13.44 22.16 -20.24
N ARG A 136 13.43 22.49 -21.52
CA ARG A 136 12.82 23.73 -22.06
C ARG A 136 11.38 23.44 -22.49
N PRO A 137 10.42 24.36 -22.31
CA PRO A 137 9.05 24.19 -22.83
C PRO A 137 9.04 23.88 -24.34
N SER A 138 8.28 22.87 -24.74
CA SER A 138 8.19 22.43 -26.14
C SER A 138 6.85 21.73 -26.39
N ASP A 139 6.17 22.10 -27.47
CA ASP A 139 4.87 21.49 -27.82
C ASP A 139 5.01 20.00 -28.15
N GLU A 140 6.18 19.56 -28.66
CA GLU A 140 6.48 18.13 -28.89
C GLU A 140 7.11 17.44 -27.67
N GLY A 141 7.32 18.17 -26.59
CA GLY A 141 7.94 17.71 -25.36
C GLY A 141 7.08 16.70 -24.58
N ARG A 142 7.57 16.34 -23.40
CA ARG A 142 6.92 15.39 -22.48
C ARG A 142 6.76 15.99 -21.09
N ILE A 143 5.69 15.58 -20.43
CA ILE A 143 5.53 15.62 -18.99
C ILE A 143 5.84 14.22 -18.49
N VAL A 144 6.67 14.06 -17.47
CA VAL A 144 7.01 12.75 -16.94
C VAL A 144 6.48 12.61 -15.52
N LEU A 145 5.66 11.55 -15.30
CA LEU A 145 5.28 11.04 -13.99
C LEU A 145 6.20 9.87 -13.64
N LEU A 146 6.95 10.00 -12.55
CA LEU A 146 7.87 8.99 -12.03
C LEU A 146 7.36 8.40 -10.72
N SER A 147 7.34 7.07 -10.57
CA SER A 147 7.14 6.44 -9.26
C SER A 147 8.47 6.22 -8.55
N ILE A 148 8.53 6.50 -7.24
CA ILE A 148 9.69 6.27 -6.37
C ILE A 148 9.22 5.49 -5.16
N SER A 149 9.64 4.23 -5.02
CA SER A 149 9.24 3.38 -3.88
C SER A 149 9.79 1.94 -4.01
N MET A 150 9.18 1.02 -3.25
CA MET A 150 9.54 -0.40 -3.09
C MET A 150 8.72 -1.35 -3.99
N SER A 151 8.85 -2.66 -3.70
CA SER A 151 8.25 -3.77 -4.46
C SER A 151 6.75 -3.65 -4.68
N ASN A 152 5.98 -3.31 -3.64
CA ASN A 152 4.52 -3.15 -3.78
C ASN A 152 4.21 -2.07 -4.83
N ALA A 153 4.80 -0.89 -4.67
CA ALA A 153 4.60 0.20 -5.61
C ALA A 153 5.08 -0.15 -7.02
N ASN A 154 6.20 -0.89 -7.16
CA ASN A 154 6.65 -1.38 -8.45
C ASN A 154 5.59 -2.25 -9.14
N GLN A 155 5.00 -3.19 -8.41
CA GLN A 155 3.97 -4.10 -8.93
C GLN A 155 2.68 -3.36 -9.27
N GLU A 156 2.22 -2.49 -8.38
CA GLU A 156 1.01 -1.68 -8.53
C GLU A 156 1.13 -0.70 -9.71
N PHE A 157 2.27 -0.01 -9.81
CA PHE A 157 2.51 0.97 -10.86
C PHE A 157 2.76 0.32 -12.22
N SER A 158 3.32 -0.90 -12.25
CA SER A 158 3.41 -1.71 -13.48
C SER A 158 2.04 -2.11 -14.02
N THR A 159 1.03 -2.25 -13.15
CA THR A 159 -0.36 -2.49 -13.54
C THR A 159 -1.08 -1.18 -13.90
N PHE A 160 -0.80 -0.10 -13.16
CA PHE A 160 -1.37 1.22 -13.43
C PHE A 160 -0.96 1.78 -14.80
N LYS A 161 0.33 1.67 -15.16
CA LYS A 161 0.83 2.27 -16.40
C LYS A 161 0.06 1.83 -17.66
N PRO A 162 -0.13 0.54 -17.96
CA PRO A 162 -0.89 0.12 -19.15
C PRO A 162 -2.36 0.53 -19.09
N LEU A 163 -3.00 0.54 -17.90
CA LEU A 163 -4.36 1.05 -17.74
C LEU A 163 -4.45 2.55 -18.07
N ALA A 164 -3.51 3.33 -17.59
CA ALA A 164 -3.44 4.76 -17.86
C ALA A 164 -3.10 5.03 -19.33
N ASP A 165 -2.18 4.27 -19.92
CA ASP A 165 -1.81 4.45 -21.34
C ASP A 165 -2.95 4.09 -22.32
N ALA A 166 -3.84 3.19 -21.91
CA ALA A 166 -5.05 2.84 -22.67
C ALA A 166 -6.22 3.83 -22.43
N ASP A 167 -6.14 4.72 -21.44
CA ASP A 167 -7.19 5.68 -21.16
C ASP A 167 -7.22 6.81 -22.20
N PRO A 168 -8.33 6.99 -22.95
CA PRO A 168 -8.40 7.97 -24.03
C PRO A 168 -8.33 9.42 -23.52
N THR A 169 -8.57 9.65 -22.24
CA THR A 169 -8.51 10.99 -21.64
C THR A 169 -7.10 11.37 -21.18
N LYS A 170 -6.17 10.39 -21.07
CA LYS A 170 -4.79 10.68 -20.69
C LYS A 170 -4.09 11.57 -21.73
N SER A 171 -3.37 12.57 -21.27
CA SER A 171 -2.58 13.43 -22.13
C SER A 171 -1.58 12.63 -22.97
N LYS A 172 -1.58 12.85 -24.27
CA LYS A 172 -0.60 12.26 -25.19
C LYS A 172 0.84 12.74 -24.92
N ARG A 173 1.00 13.84 -24.19
CA ARG A 173 2.30 14.39 -23.76
C ARG A 173 2.79 13.79 -22.46
N LEU A 174 1.92 13.04 -21.74
CA LEU A 174 2.30 12.39 -20.47
C LEU A 174 3.00 11.05 -20.73
N THR A 175 4.23 10.93 -20.26
CA THR A 175 4.99 9.68 -20.16
C THR A 175 5.03 9.21 -18.71
N ILE A 176 4.58 7.98 -18.47
CA ILE A 176 4.57 7.35 -17.15
C ILE A 176 5.77 6.40 -17.05
N VAL A 177 6.62 6.61 -16.05
CA VAL A 177 7.82 5.79 -15.82
C VAL A 177 7.77 5.16 -14.44
N ASN A 178 7.84 3.83 -14.40
CA ASN A 178 7.92 3.09 -13.14
C ASN A 178 9.37 3.06 -12.65
N GLY A 179 9.72 3.98 -11.73
CA GLY A 179 11.03 4.01 -11.07
C GLY A 179 11.09 3.14 -9.82
N ALA A 180 9.95 2.72 -9.26
CA ALA A 180 9.90 1.90 -8.03
C ALA A 180 10.58 0.53 -8.22
N GLN A 181 11.21 0.01 -7.17
CA GLN A 181 12.09 -1.17 -7.26
C GLN A 181 11.87 -2.15 -6.11
N GLY A 182 11.97 -3.44 -6.42
CA GLY A 182 11.93 -4.50 -5.41
C GLY A 182 13.07 -4.33 -4.39
N GLY A 183 12.73 -4.48 -3.11
CA GLY A 183 13.71 -4.38 -2.03
C GLY A 183 14.23 -2.97 -1.72
N GLN A 184 13.75 -1.93 -2.39
CA GLN A 184 14.19 -0.54 -2.19
C GLN A 184 13.09 0.27 -1.48
N ALA A 185 13.08 0.25 -0.14
CA ALA A 185 12.21 1.10 0.69
C ALA A 185 12.82 2.49 0.89
N MET A 186 12.20 3.36 1.66
CA MET A 186 12.67 4.75 1.80
C MET A 186 14.11 4.83 2.35
N ALA A 187 14.47 3.95 3.29
CA ALA A 187 15.83 3.90 3.82
C ALA A 187 16.90 3.57 2.75
N GLU A 188 16.56 2.74 1.75
CA GLU A 188 17.47 2.41 0.66
C GLU A 188 17.54 3.50 -0.41
N TRP A 189 16.51 4.33 -0.53
CA TRP A 189 16.51 5.51 -1.41
C TRP A 189 17.14 6.74 -0.75
N ALA A 190 17.20 6.80 0.59
CA ALA A 190 17.63 7.99 1.34
C ALA A 190 19.07 8.47 1.05
N PRO A 191 20.07 7.61 0.84
CA PRO A 191 21.40 8.11 0.45
C PRO A 191 21.35 8.73 -0.95
N PRO A 192 21.99 9.91 -1.16
CA PRO A 192 21.91 10.64 -2.43
C PRO A 192 22.55 9.89 -3.61
N ASP A 193 23.51 9.01 -3.36
CA ASP A 193 24.23 8.21 -4.36
C ASP A 193 23.74 6.77 -4.44
N ALA A 194 22.62 6.43 -3.76
CA ALA A 194 22.08 5.09 -3.71
C ALA A 194 21.78 4.51 -5.10
N ALA A 195 21.97 3.20 -5.23
CA ALA A 195 21.77 2.48 -6.50
C ALA A 195 20.38 2.66 -7.13
N PRO A 196 19.26 2.70 -6.37
CA PRO A 196 17.95 2.88 -6.96
C PRO A 196 17.79 4.19 -7.76
N TRP A 197 18.51 5.24 -7.43
CA TRP A 197 18.50 6.48 -8.23
C TRP A 197 19.05 6.28 -9.63
N ARG A 198 20.22 5.65 -9.75
CA ARG A 198 20.81 5.32 -11.07
C ARG A 198 19.91 4.43 -11.90
N GLN A 199 19.26 3.46 -11.27
CA GLN A 199 18.32 2.59 -11.97
C GLN A 199 17.05 3.34 -12.42
N ALA A 200 16.55 4.29 -11.63
CA ALA A 200 15.43 5.14 -12.04
C ALA A 200 15.80 6.01 -13.24
N GLU A 201 16.99 6.63 -13.26
CA GLU A 201 17.50 7.40 -14.39
C GLU A 201 17.67 6.54 -15.65
N GLN A 202 18.15 5.30 -15.50
CA GLN A 202 18.24 4.34 -16.60
C GLN A 202 16.86 3.99 -17.17
N ARG A 203 15.83 3.83 -16.32
CA ARG A 203 14.45 3.59 -16.78
C ARG A 203 13.85 4.81 -17.48
N LEU A 204 14.18 6.03 -17.07
CA LEU A 204 13.83 7.25 -17.80
C LEU A 204 14.46 7.22 -19.20
N ALA A 205 15.76 6.94 -19.30
CA ALA A 205 16.46 6.84 -20.59
C ALA A 205 15.84 5.77 -21.49
N THR A 206 15.52 4.58 -20.96
CA THR A 206 14.84 3.49 -21.68
C THR A 206 13.45 3.91 -22.19
N ALA A 207 12.74 4.75 -21.42
CA ALA A 207 11.45 5.31 -21.81
C ALA A 207 11.57 6.48 -22.83
N GLY A 208 12.79 6.82 -23.28
CA GLY A 208 13.04 7.89 -24.24
C GLY A 208 12.94 9.30 -23.67
N VAL A 209 12.96 9.45 -22.33
CA VAL A 209 12.85 10.73 -21.63
C VAL A 209 14.09 11.01 -20.76
N SER A 210 14.21 12.23 -20.26
CA SER A 210 15.34 12.69 -19.46
C SER A 210 14.93 13.07 -18.03
N PRO A 211 15.89 13.17 -17.09
CA PRO A 211 15.66 13.72 -15.75
C PRO A 211 15.02 15.12 -15.76
N GLN A 212 15.36 15.95 -16.74
CA GLN A 212 14.84 17.32 -16.89
C GLN A 212 13.34 17.37 -17.22
N GLN A 213 12.79 16.28 -17.76
CA GLN A 213 11.36 16.18 -18.10
C GLN A 213 10.50 15.68 -16.95
N VAL A 214 11.11 15.23 -15.82
CA VAL A 214 10.37 14.76 -14.64
C VAL A 214 9.78 15.95 -13.90
N GLN A 215 8.46 16.08 -13.93
CA GLN A 215 7.74 17.18 -13.30
C GLN A 215 6.81 16.72 -12.18
N VAL A 216 6.45 15.44 -12.15
CA VAL A 216 5.54 14.83 -11.17
C VAL A 216 6.14 13.54 -10.64
N ALA A 217 6.04 13.33 -9.33
CA ALA A 217 6.41 12.07 -8.70
C ALA A 217 5.24 11.47 -7.90
N TRP A 218 5.15 10.15 -7.86
CA TRP A 218 4.35 9.43 -6.87
C TRP A 218 5.29 8.64 -5.96
N ILE A 219 5.18 8.90 -4.64
CA ILE A 219 6.03 8.30 -3.61
C ILE A 219 5.14 7.55 -2.64
N LYS A 220 5.27 6.23 -2.58
CA LYS A 220 4.57 5.38 -1.62
C LYS A 220 5.50 5.03 -0.47
N LEU A 221 5.14 5.46 0.73
CA LEU A 221 6.00 5.43 1.89
C LEU A 221 6.04 4.05 2.55
N ALA A 222 7.24 3.52 2.79
CA ALA A 222 7.49 2.42 3.73
C ALA A 222 8.99 2.29 4.04
N ASN A 223 9.28 1.78 5.24
CA ASN A 223 10.56 1.13 5.56
C ASN A 223 10.34 -0.38 5.77
N LYS A 224 11.40 -1.16 5.67
CA LYS A 224 11.38 -2.61 5.91
C LYS A 224 11.57 -2.89 7.40
N GLY A 225 10.74 -3.79 7.95
CA GLY A 225 10.88 -4.28 9.31
C GLY A 225 10.88 -3.14 10.35
N PRO A 226 9.82 -2.33 10.39
CA PRO A 226 9.73 -1.22 11.34
C PRO A 226 9.84 -1.75 12.77
N ARG A 227 10.48 -0.99 13.65
CA ARG A 227 10.67 -1.32 15.06
C ARG A 227 10.15 -0.20 15.93
N GLY A 228 9.76 -0.55 17.15
CA GLY A 228 9.24 0.41 18.11
C GLY A 228 7.79 0.83 17.84
N ASP A 229 7.38 1.90 18.46
CA ASP A 229 6.05 2.48 18.30
C ASP A 229 5.98 3.49 17.13
N LEU A 230 4.81 4.10 16.92
CA LEU A 230 4.63 5.10 15.87
C LEU A 230 5.64 6.25 15.96
N LYS A 231 6.00 6.68 17.18
CA LYS A 231 6.96 7.77 17.36
C LYS A 231 8.35 7.38 16.85
N GLU A 232 8.81 6.19 17.18
CA GLU A 232 10.15 5.71 16.80
C GLU A 232 10.23 5.37 15.32
N HIS A 233 9.40 4.42 14.85
CA HIS A 233 9.47 4.01 13.43
C HIS A 233 8.95 5.08 12.49
N GLY A 234 7.96 5.88 12.92
CA GLY A 234 7.41 6.99 12.13
C GLY A 234 8.44 8.10 11.91
N GLN A 235 9.19 8.49 12.95
CA GLN A 235 10.27 9.47 12.83
C GLN A 235 11.36 8.99 11.87
N LYS A 236 11.71 7.69 11.95
CA LYS A 236 12.68 7.12 10.99
C LYS A 236 12.15 7.18 9.55
N LEU A 237 10.91 6.75 9.34
CA LEU A 237 10.30 6.78 8.01
C LEU A 237 10.16 8.21 7.48
N GLU A 238 9.82 9.17 8.34
CA GLU A 238 9.75 10.59 8.01
C GLU A 238 11.11 11.13 7.56
N ASN A 239 12.17 10.86 8.31
CA ASN A 239 13.52 11.32 7.99
C ASN A 239 14.02 10.72 6.67
N ASP A 240 13.85 9.40 6.48
CA ASP A 240 14.23 8.71 5.24
C ASP A 240 13.46 9.27 4.05
N THR A 241 12.14 9.47 4.19
CA THR A 241 11.29 10.01 3.11
C THR A 241 11.62 11.47 2.80
N ARG A 242 11.94 12.28 3.82
CA ARG A 242 12.40 13.67 3.62
C ARG A 242 13.67 13.69 2.76
N ALA A 243 14.65 12.84 3.06
CA ALA A 243 15.86 12.71 2.27
C ALA A 243 15.56 12.27 0.82
N VAL A 244 14.63 11.32 0.64
CA VAL A 244 14.18 10.88 -0.70
C VAL A 244 13.55 12.05 -1.48
N ILE A 245 12.71 12.85 -0.86
CA ILE A 245 12.06 14.01 -1.47
C ILE A 245 13.11 15.05 -1.90
N GLN A 246 14.09 15.32 -1.05
CA GLN A 246 15.19 16.26 -1.34
C GLN A 246 16.07 15.76 -2.48
N ASN A 247 16.44 14.49 -2.47
CA ASN A 247 17.24 13.87 -3.53
C ASN A 247 16.49 13.83 -4.85
N ALA A 248 15.18 13.56 -4.83
CA ALA A 248 14.34 13.61 -6.04
C ALA A 248 14.34 15.02 -6.62
N LYS A 249 14.19 16.07 -5.81
CA LYS A 249 14.24 17.46 -6.28
C LYS A 249 15.60 17.85 -6.84
N ALA A 250 16.69 17.41 -6.20
CA ALA A 250 18.06 17.69 -6.68
C ALA A 250 18.36 17.02 -8.03
N ARG A 251 17.87 15.79 -8.24
CA ARG A 251 18.07 15.01 -9.48
C ARG A 251 17.13 15.40 -10.62
N PHE A 252 15.94 15.84 -10.26
CA PHE A 252 14.87 16.21 -11.20
C PHE A 252 14.54 17.70 -10.99
N PRO A 253 15.33 18.61 -11.59
CA PRO A 253 15.23 20.04 -11.29
C PRO A 253 13.85 20.64 -11.60
N ASN A 254 13.13 20.07 -12.57
CA ASN A 254 11.79 20.48 -12.94
C ASN A 254 10.68 19.75 -12.18
N LEU A 255 11.01 18.92 -11.18
CA LEU A 255 10.02 18.28 -10.33
C LEU A 255 9.23 19.35 -9.53
N ARG A 256 7.93 19.45 -9.83
CA ARG A 256 7.01 20.45 -9.29
C ARG A 256 6.18 19.91 -8.14
N ILE A 257 5.63 18.72 -8.32
CA ILE A 257 4.70 18.11 -7.35
C ILE A 257 5.12 16.68 -7.05
N ALA A 258 5.10 16.31 -5.78
CA ALA A 258 5.19 14.92 -5.34
C ALA A 258 3.92 14.54 -4.57
N TYR A 259 3.24 13.50 -5.04
CA TYR A 259 2.08 12.90 -4.39
C TYR A 259 2.53 11.79 -3.45
N LEU A 260 2.22 11.92 -2.16
CA LEU A 260 2.59 10.97 -1.13
C LEU A 260 1.42 10.02 -0.83
N SER A 261 1.68 8.73 -0.75
CA SER A 261 0.69 7.72 -0.32
C SER A 261 1.28 6.82 0.75
N GLY A 262 0.45 6.43 1.72
CA GLY A 262 0.77 5.37 2.67
C GLY A 262 0.62 3.98 2.03
N ARG A 263 0.61 2.94 2.89
CA ARG A 263 0.51 1.54 2.49
C ARG A 263 -0.94 1.10 2.25
N ILE A 264 -1.10 -0.04 1.58
CA ILE A 264 -2.33 -0.83 1.60
C ILE A 264 -2.43 -1.59 2.93
N TYR A 265 -3.56 -2.24 3.20
CA TYR A 265 -3.77 -3.07 4.38
C TYR A 265 -2.67 -4.14 4.55
N GLY A 266 -2.12 -4.24 5.75
CA GLY A 266 -1.05 -5.17 6.12
C GLY A 266 -1.46 -6.27 7.11
N GLY A 267 -2.76 -6.40 7.43
CA GLY A 267 -3.25 -7.34 8.45
C GLY A 267 -3.08 -8.81 8.13
N TYR A 268 -2.86 -9.13 6.85
CA TYR A 268 -2.57 -10.50 6.40
C TYR A 268 -1.07 -10.84 6.36
N SER A 269 -0.20 -9.87 6.70
CA SER A 269 1.25 -10.09 6.70
C SER A 269 1.64 -11.14 7.73
N THR A 270 2.40 -12.14 7.28
CA THR A 270 2.96 -13.20 8.14
C THR A 270 4.39 -12.90 8.60
N GLY A 271 5.01 -11.87 8.04
CA GLY A 271 6.38 -11.47 8.32
C GLY A 271 6.49 -10.07 8.91
N ALA A 272 7.70 -9.71 9.35
CA ALA A 272 8.00 -8.39 9.91
C ALA A 272 8.21 -7.30 8.86
N LEU A 273 7.99 -7.58 7.56
CA LEU A 273 8.36 -6.64 6.50
C LEU A 273 7.58 -5.33 6.59
N ASN A 274 6.26 -5.42 6.68
CA ASN A 274 5.39 -4.25 6.94
C ASN A 274 3.98 -4.69 7.42
N PRO A 275 3.85 -5.27 8.62
CA PRO A 275 2.58 -5.70 9.19
C PRO A 275 1.75 -4.51 9.70
N GLU A 276 0.53 -4.75 10.17
CA GLU A 276 -0.22 -3.78 10.95
C GLU A 276 0.27 -3.74 12.41
N PRO A 277 0.26 -2.55 13.06
CA PRO A 277 -0.33 -1.28 12.56
C PRO A 277 0.59 -0.42 11.68
N TYR A 278 1.78 -0.84 11.37
CA TYR A 278 2.77 -0.03 10.63
C TYR A 278 2.31 0.36 9.23
N ALA A 279 1.55 -0.51 8.56
CA ALA A 279 0.98 -0.17 7.26
C ALA A 279 0.00 1.02 7.37
N TYR A 280 -0.90 0.99 8.34
CA TYR A 280 -1.79 2.10 8.67
C TYR A 280 -1.01 3.36 9.06
N GLU A 281 -0.03 3.22 9.94
CA GLU A 281 0.77 4.32 10.50
C GLU A 281 1.61 5.06 9.47
N SER A 282 1.97 4.41 8.35
CA SER A 282 2.66 5.07 7.24
C SER A 282 1.90 6.27 6.67
N SER A 283 0.59 6.30 6.81
CA SER A 283 -0.26 7.42 6.39
C SER A 283 -0.09 8.65 7.28
N PHE A 284 0.12 8.48 8.57
CA PHE A 284 0.43 9.61 9.45
C PHE A 284 1.78 10.25 9.09
N VAL A 285 2.76 9.43 8.71
CA VAL A 285 4.06 9.95 8.26
C VAL A 285 3.94 10.79 6.99
N ALA A 286 3.13 10.36 6.01
CA ALA A 286 2.82 11.18 4.84
C ALA A 286 2.19 12.52 5.23
N ARG A 287 1.25 12.50 6.18
CA ARG A 287 0.64 13.72 6.73
C ARG A 287 1.66 14.63 7.42
N TRP A 288 2.56 14.07 8.22
CA TRP A 288 3.58 14.87 8.95
C TRP A 288 4.48 15.64 7.98
N LEU A 289 4.95 15.00 6.92
CA LEU A 289 5.78 15.64 5.88
C LEU A 289 5.02 16.76 5.17
N ILE A 290 3.77 16.54 4.80
CA ILE A 290 2.94 17.57 4.16
C ILE A 290 2.69 18.73 5.13
N GLN A 291 2.36 18.44 6.38
CA GLN A 291 2.16 19.47 7.41
C GLN A 291 3.45 20.22 7.75
N GLU A 292 4.60 19.53 7.74
CA GLU A 292 5.92 20.17 7.90
C GLU A 292 6.15 21.21 6.81
N GLN A 293 5.87 20.86 5.55
CA GLN A 293 5.97 21.80 4.44
C GLN A 293 4.97 22.97 4.57
N ILE A 294 3.71 22.70 4.94
CA ILE A 294 2.67 23.72 5.15
C ILE A 294 3.11 24.72 6.24
N ARG A 295 3.82 24.26 7.27
CA ARG A 295 4.37 25.12 8.33
C ARG A 295 5.61 25.92 7.90
N GLY A 296 6.09 25.78 6.66
CA GLY A 296 7.20 26.55 6.11
C GLY A 296 8.58 26.00 6.48
N SER A 297 8.72 24.67 6.65
CA SER A 297 10.03 24.04 6.89
C SER A 297 11.04 24.37 5.79
N ALA A 298 12.20 24.91 6.17
CA ALA A 298 13.29 25.16 5.25
C ALA A 298 13.84 23.86 4.60
N ALA A 299 13.69 22.71 5.27
CA ALA A 299 14.11 21.41 4.76
C ALA A 299 13.22 20.92 3.61
N LEU A 300 11.96 21.34 3.57
CA LEU A 300 10.98 20.99 2.53
C LEU A 300 10.54 22.22 1.72
N ASN A 301 11.35 23.28 1.68
CA ASN A 301 11.02 24.49 0.93
C ASN A 301 10.86 24.19 -0.57
N HIS A 302 9.68 24.53 -1.12
CA HIS A 302 9.36 24.44 -2.55
C HIS A 302 9.33 25.79 -3.26
N ASP A 303 9.31 26.92 -2.52
CA ASP A 303 9.15 28.26 -3.06
C ASP A 303 10.46 29.05 -3.06
N ALA A 304 10.95 29.38 -4.26
CA ALA A 304 12.20 30.15 -4.42
C ALA A 304 12.15 31.55 -3.76
N LYS A 305 10.96 32.09 -3.48
CA LYS A 305 10.80 33.36 -2.77
C LYS A 305 11.11 33.23 -1.27
N GLN A 306 11.06 31.99 -0.75
CA GLN A 306 11.34 31.70 0.66
C GLN A 306 12.77 31.15 0.90
N GLY A 307 13.62 31.18 -0.14
CA GLY A 307 15.00 30.69 -0.07
C GLY A 307 15.29 29.55 -1.04
N GLY A 308 16.36 28.80 -0.83
CA GLY A 308 16.74 27.70 -1.71
C GLY A 308 15.68 26.60 -1.77
N VAL A 309 15.25 26.25 -2.97
CA VAL A 309 14.27 25.18 -3.19
C VAL A 309 14.93 23.83 -2.93
N LYS A 310 14.37 23.05 -2.00
CA LYS A 310 14.89 21.73 -1.59
C LYS A 310 13.91 20.57 -1.83
N ALA A 311 12.65 20.89 -2.10
CA ALA A 311 11.60 19.89 -2.31
C ALA A 311 10.65 20.34 -3.42
N PRO A 312 9.90 19.42 -4.08
CA PRO A 312 8.70 19.78 -4.80
C PRO A 312 7.60 20.15 -3.81
N LEU A 313 6.50 20.73 -4.29
CA LEU A 313 5.29 20.86 -3.47
C LEU A 313 4.75 19.47 -3.16
N LEU A 314 4.41 19.21 -1.90
CA LEU A 314 3.92 17.93 -1.42
C LEU A 314 2.40 17.93 -1.36
N LEU A 315 1.77 16.92 -1.96
CA LEU A 315 0.34 16.68 -1.87
C LEU A 315 0.09 15.23 -1.45
N TRP A 316 -1.11 14.96 -0.95
CA TRP A 316 -1.59 13.60 -0.87
C TRP A 316 -1.82 13.04 -2.28
N GLY A 317 -1.33 11.82 -2.49
CA GLY A 317 -1.81 10.92 -3.53
C GLY A 317 -3.05 10.17 -3.06
N PRO A 318 -3.48 9.12 -3.76
CA PRO A 318 -4.62 8.32 -3.31
C PRO A 318 -4.33 7.73 -1.94
N TYR A 319 -5.32 7.85 -1.03
CA TYR A 319 -5.28 7.16 0.26
C TYR A 319 -5.60 5.68 0.03
N LEU A 320 -4.62 4.80 0.28
CA LEU A 320 -4.68 3.41 -0.15
C LEU A 320 -5.18 2.44 0.92
N TRP A 321 -5.20 2.84 2.20
CA TRP A 321 -5.53 1.95 3.30
C TRP A 321 -7.04 1.84 3.54
N ALA A 322 -7.50 0.64 3.84
CA ALA A 322 -8.81 0.34 4.42
C ALA A 322 -8.62 -0.73 5.49
N ASP A 323 -9.55 -0.88 6.45
CA ASP A 323 -9.45 -1.86 7.54
C ASP A 323 -9.87 -3.26 7.07
N GLY A 324 -9.06 -3.86 6.22
CA GLY A 324 -9.30 -5.20 5.70
C GLY A 324 -10.64 -5.30 5.01
N VAL A 325 -11.49 -6.22 5.47
CA VAL A 325 -12.83 -6.47 4.91
C VAL A 325 -13.89 -5.43 5.33
N THR A 326 -13.54 -4.47 6.20
CA THR A 326 -14.43 -3.38 6.57
C THR A 326 -14.45 -2.33 5.45
N PRO A 327 -15.60 -2.11 4.78
CA PRO A 327 -15.67 -1.18 3.65
C PRO A 327 -15.42 0.27 4.09
N ARG A 328 -14.51 0.95 3.41
CA ARG A 328 -14.32 2.39 3.55
C ARG A 328 -15.56 3.15 3.08
N GLN A 329 -15.97 4.19 3.82
CA GLN A 329 -17.27 4.85 3.57
C GLN A 329 -17.34 5.52 2.20
N ALA A 330 -16.26 6.21 1.78
CA ALA A 330 -16.24 7.04 0.59
C ALA A 330 -16.35 6.23 -0.72
N ASP A 331 -15.64 5.09 -0.82
CA ASP A 331 -15.47 4.33 -2.06
C ASP A 331 -15.67 2.82 -1.91
N LYS A 332 -16.07 2.38 -0.71
CA LYS A 332 -16.28 0.96 -0.37
C LYS A 332 -15.04 0.09 -0.54
N LEU A 333 -13.85 0.69 -0.54
CA LEU A 333 -12.60 -0.05 -0.60
C LEU A 333 -12.49 -1.05 0.54
N VAL A 334 -12.14 -2.27 0.19
CA VAL A 334 -11.80 -3.38 1.11
C VAL A 334 -10.54 -4.07 0.63
N TYR A 335 -9.85 -4.74 1.56
CA TYR A 335 -8.80 -5.70 1.25
C TYR A 335 -9.13 -7.04 1.86
N THR A 336 -9.26 -8.05 1.02
CA THR A 336 -9.42 -9.43 1.42
C THR A 336 -8.08 -10.18 1.35
N ARG A 337 -8.04 -11.43 1.84
CA ARG A 337 -6.83 -12.25 1.75
C ARG A 337 -6.37 -12.46 0.31
N GLU A 338 -7.32 -12.54 -0.64
CA GLU A 338 -7.09 -12.75 -2.06
C GLU A 338 -6.42 -11.56 -2.75
N ASP A 339 -6.52 -10.36 -2.17
CA ASP A 339 -5.83 -9.16 -2.67
C ASP A 339 -4.32 -9.20 -2.39
N LEU A 340 -3.87 -10.10 -1.52
CA LEU A 340 -2.47 -10.24 -1.12
C LEU A 340 -1.89 -11.55 -1.63
N ALA A 341 -0.59 -11.52 -1.95
CA ALA A 341 0.19 -12.71 -2.28
C ALA A 341 0.37 -13.62 -1.05
N GLY A 342 1.02 -14.76 -1.23
CA GLY A 342 1.21 -15.75 -0.17
C GLY A 342 1.83 -15.22 1.12
N ASP A 343 2.66 -14.18 1.06
CA ASP A 343 3.29 -13.53 2.22
C ASP A 343 2.38 -12.52 2.95
N GLY A 344 1.17 -12.27 2.43
CA GLY A 344 0.22 -11.32 3.01
C GLY A 344 0.68 -9.84 3.01
N THR A 345 1.82 -9.55 2.36
CA THR A 345 2.43 -8.22 2.30
C THR A 345 2.42 -7.64 0.88
N HIS A 346 2.81 -8.45 -0.10
CA HIS A 346 2.79 -8.03 -1.49
C HIS A 346 1.38 -8.19 -2.08
N PRO A 347 0.93 -7.26 -2.95
CA PRO A 347 -0.36 -7.41 -3.59
C PRO A 347 -0.36 -8.57 -4.59
N SER A 348 -1.43 -9.36 -4.60
CA SER A 348 -1.76 -10.31 -5.68
C SER A 348 -2.10 -9.54 -6.97
N ASN A 349 -2.42 -10.24 -8.05
CA ASN A 349 -2.92 -9.57 -9.26
C ASN A 349 -4.17 -8.75 -8.98
N ALA A 350 -5.14 -9.28 -8.21
CA ALA A 350 -6.35 -8.54 -7.80
C ALA A 350 -6.01 -7.29 -6.99
N GLY A 351 -5.10 -7.39 -6.01
CA GLY A 351 -4.65 -6.25 -5.23
C GLY A 351 -3.92 -5.19 -6.05
N ARG A 352 -3.10 -5.61 -7.03
CA ARG A 352 -2.42 -4.68 -7.97
C ARG A 352 -3.42 -3.92 -8.83
N GLU A 353 -4.42 -4.61 -9.39
CA GLU A 353 -5.48 -3.98 -10.17
C GLU A 353 -6.30 -3.00 -9.34
N LYS A 354 -6.62 -3.37 -8.09
CA LYS A 354 -7.34 -2.51 -7.15
C LYS A 354 -6.58 -1.18 -6.93
N VAL A 355 -5.30 -1.26 -6.61
CA VAL A 355 -4.47 -0.04 -6.42
C VAL A 355 -4.27 0.71 -7.75
N ALA A 356 -4.09 0.02 -8.87
CA ALA A 356 -3.95 0.65 -10.17
C ALA A 356 -5.20 1.46 -10.58
N LYS A 357 -6.40 0.95 -10.26
CA LYS A 357 -7.66 1.67 -10.46
C LYS A 357 -7.77 2.90 -9.56
N LEU A 358 -7.36 2.79 -8.28
CA LEU A 358 -7.32 3.95 -7.37
C LEU A 358 -6.36 5.04 -7.86
N LEU A 359 -5.19 4.65 -8.39
CA LEU A 359 -4.24 5.60 -8.99
C LEU A 359 -4.83 6.28 -10.24
N LEU A 360 -5.45 5.50 -11.12
CA LEU A 360 -6.04 6.03 -12.34
C LEU A 360 -7.20 7.00 -12.03
N ASP A 361 -8.09 6.59 -11.14
CA ASP A 361 -9.22 7.43 -10.70
C ASP A 361 -8.71 8.73 -10.07
N PHE A 362 -7.73 8.65 -9.17
CA PHE A 362 -7.12 9.82 -8.56
C PHE A 362 -6.54 10.78 -9.60
N PHE A 363 -5.64 10.31 -10.46
CA PHE A 363 -4.97 11.19 -11.43
C PHE A 363 -5.93 11.79 -12.46
N LYS A 364 -7.03 11.09 -12.76
CA LYS A 364 -8.07 11.58 -13.67
C LYS A 364 -8.99 12.63 -13.05
N ASN A 365 -9.30 12.53 -11.76
CA ASN A 365 -10.42 13.25 -11.16
C ASN A 365 -10.02 14.26 -10.09
N ASP A 366 -8.88 14.05 -9.41
CA ASP A 366 -8.41 15.00 -8.39
C ASP A 366 -8.10 16.36 -9.02
N PRO A 367 -8.65 17.47 -8.50
CA PRO A 367 -8.47 18.81 -9.08
C PRO A 367 -7.02 19.26 -9.19
N LEU A 368 -6.14 18.74 -8.31
CA LEU A 368 -4.72 19.09 -8.29
C LEU A 368 -3.84 18.08 -9.07
N ALA A 369 -4.45 17.06 -9.71
CA ALA A 369 -3.77 16.10 -10.58
C ALA A 369 -4.30 16.12 -12.02
N LYS A 370 -5.62 16.21 -12.20
CA LYS A 370 -6.32 16.24 -13.48
C LYS A 370 -5.69 17.18 -14.53
N PRO A 371 -5.24 18.42 -14.21
CA PRO A 371 -4.78 19.36 -15.24
C PRO A 371 -3.57 18.89 -16.06
N TRP A 372 -2.65 18.13 -15.49
CA TRP A 372 -1.50 17.59 -16.19
C TRP A 372 -1.70 16.16 -16.70
N PHE A 373 -2.64 15.43 -16.07
CA PHE A 373 -2.91 14.04 -16.44
C PHE A 373 -3.80 13.92 -17.68
N ARG A 374 -4.85 14.75 -17.77
CA ARG A 374 -5.84 14.68 -18.86
C ARG A 374 -5.44 15.54 -20.08
N ASN A 375 -5.97 15.16 -21.20
CA ASN A 375 -5.84 15.92 -22.42
C ASN A 375 -6.82 17.10 -22.39
N SER A 376 -6.33 18.34 -22.50
CA SER A 376 -7.16 19.56 -22.46
C SER A 376 -8.26 19.61 -23.54
N THR A 377 -8.12 18.83 -24.62
CA THR A 377 -9.14 18.71 -25.68
C THR A 377 -10.31 17.80 -25.31
N ALA A 378 -10.14 16.89 -24.34
CA ALA A 378 -11.22 16.03 -23.86
C ALA A 378 -12.20 16.77 -22.95
N ASP A 379 -11.72 17.79 -22.20
CA ASP A 379 -12.55 18.60 -21.31
C ASP A 379 -13.47 19.62 -22.05
N LYS A 380 -13.27 19.82 -23.37
CA LYS A 380 -14.10 20.71 -24.18
C LYS A 380 -15.31 20.02 -24.83
N LYS A 381 -15.45 18.70 -24.65
CA LYS A 381 -16.54 17.87 -25.23
C LYS A 381 -17.54 17.35 -24.20
N GLU A 382 -17.35 17.63 -22.91
CA GLU A 382 -18.31 17.44 -21.83
C GLU A 382 -18.96 18.79 -21.47
#